data_b7f77c7ec8018a809ad388051c4fde3e
#
_entry.id   b7f77c7ec8018a809ad388051c4fde3e
#
_cell.length_a   1.000
_cell.length_b   1.000
_cell.length_c   1.000
_cell.angle_alpha   90.00
_cell.angle_beta   90.00
_cell.angle_gamma   90.00
#
_symmetry.space_group_name_H-M   'P 1'
#
loop_
_entity.id
_entity.type
_entity.pdbx_description
1 polymer ?
#
loop_
_entity_poly.entity_id
_entity_poly.type
_entity_poly.pdbx_seq_one_letter_code
_entity_poly.pdbx_strand_id
1 'polypeptide(L)'
;MSTQKHSHPFRKKWGQNFLTDSNLLDKIARTIDPESEDRFLEIGPGEGALTEKIYPLVHSMVAIEIDPMLVDKLKRKEILKGIDILQGDILLEAVSYTHLRAHET
;
A
#
# COMPACT_ATOMS: atom_id res chain seq x y z
N MET A 1 -21.74 -3.24 -21.63
CA MET A 1 -21.13 -3.10 -21.44
C MET A 1 -20.38 -2.83 -21.09
N SER A 2 -20.09 -2.71 -21.17
CA SER A 2 -19.20 -2.25 -20.89
C SER A 2 -18.52 -2.24 -19.88
N THR A 3 -18.92 -2.76 -19.18
CA THR A 3 -18.30 -2.60 -18.00
C THR A 3 -17.05 -3.28 -17.88
N GLN A 4 -16.83 -4.35 -18.42
CA GLN A 4 -15.58 -4.91 -18.31
C GLN A 4 -14.60 -4.09 -18.97
N LYS A 5 -15.03 -3.08 -19.55
CA LYS A 5 -14.09 -2.18 -20.06
C LYS A 5 -13.24 -1.62 -19.04
N HIS A 6 -13.62 -1.68 -17.80
CA HIS A 6 -12.72 -1.15 -16.86
C HIS A 6 -11.47 -1.96 -16.76
N SER A 7 -11.44 -3.14 -17.22
CA SER A 7 -10.17 -3.80 -17.27
C SER A 7 -9.54 -3.54 -18.60
N HIS A 8 -9.62 -2.34 -19.00
CA HIS A 8 -9.06 -1.83 -20.19
C HIS A 8 -7.60 -2.24 -20.32
N PRO A 9 -7.17 -2.74 -21.48
CA PRO A 9 -5.78 -3.19 -21.63
C PRO A 9 -4.75 -2.13 -21.34
N PHE A 10 -5.03 -0.90 -21.68
CA PHE A 10 -4.10 0.19 -21.43
C PHE A 10 -3.88 0.35 -19.93
N ARG A 11 -4.95 0.36 -19.16
CA ARG A 11 -4.86 0.53 -17.74
C ARG A 11 -4.14 -0.64 -17.09
N LYS A 12 -4.43 -1.83 -17.54
CA LYS A 12 -3.78 -3.00 -17.02
C LYS A 12 -2.29 -2.97 -17.31
N LYS A 13 -1.95 -2.54 -18.52
CA LYS A 13 -0.57 -2.44 -18.92
C LYS A 13 0.18 -1.41 -18.07
N TRP A 14 -0.45 -0.30 -17.78
CA TRP A 14 0.15 0.70 -16.90
C TRP A 14 0.40 0.12 -15.52
N GLY A 15 -0.57 -0.60 -14.98
CA GLY A 15 -0.41 -1.21 -13.68
C GLY A 15 0.75 -2.18 -13.65
N GLN A 16 0.88 -2.99 -14.68
CA GLN A 16 1.97 -3.93 -14.75
C GLN A 16 3.32 -3.24 -14.84
N ASN A 17 3.41 -2.20 -15.67
CA ASN A 17 4.66 -1.45 -15.79
C ASN A 17 5.02 -0.80 -14.47
N PHE A 18 4.05 -0.25 -13.78
CA PHE A 18 4.27 0.36 -12.50
C PHE A 18 4.84 -0.65 -11.51
N LEU A 19 4.27 -1.85 -11.48
CA LEU A 19 4.69 -2.87 -10.50
C LEU A 19 6.07 -3.43 -10.79
N THR A 20 6.49 -3.41 -12.06
CA THR A 20 7.76 -4.03 -12.45
C THR A 20 8.85 -3.05 -12.80
N ASP A 21 8.53 -1.78 -12.96
CA ASP A 21 9.51 -0.78 -13.36
C ASP A 21 10.18 -0.19 -12.14
N SER A 22 11.37 -0.70 -11.84
CA SER A 22 12.11 -0.27 -10.66
C SER A 22 12.49 1.21 -10.73
N ASN A 23 12.78 1.72 -11.92
CA ASN A 23 13.12 3.14 -12.07
C ASN A 23 11.92 4.02 -11.74
N LEU A 24 10.75 3.61 -12.18
CA LEU A 24 9.53 4.35 -11.88
C LEU A 24 9.24 4.33 -10.39
N LEU A 25 9.40 3.18 -9.76
CA LEU A 25 9.18 3.05 -8.32
C LEU A 25 10.16 3.91 -7.54
N ASP A 26 11.42 3.96 -7.97
CA ASP A 26 12.39 4.82 -7.34
C ASP A 26 12.01 6.29 -7.47
N LYS A 27 11.51 6.67 -8.63
CA LYS A 27 11.09 8.05 -8.85
C LYS A 27 9.90 8.40 -7.96
N ILE A 28 8.97 7.47 -7.81
CA ILE A 28 7.82 7.68 -6.93
C ILE A 28 8.29 7.85 -5.50
N ALA A 29 9.20 6.99 -5.05
CA ALA A 29 9.72 7.09 -3.69
C ALA A 29 10.41 8.44 -3.46
N ARG A 30 11.19 8.89 -4.44
CA ARG A 30 11.84 10.21 -4.32
C ARG A 30 10.83 11.34 -4.31
N THR A 31 9.74 11.19 -5.06
CA THR A 31 8.70 12.22 -5.10
C THR A 31 7.98 12.30 -3.77
N ILE A 32 7.73 11.17 -3.14
CA ILE A 32 7.15 11.13 -1.80
C ILE A 32 8.10 11.76 -0.80
N ASP A 33 9.40 11.53 -0.98
CA ASP A 33 10.46 12.11 -0.17
C ASP A 33 10.23 11.84 1.32
N PRO A 34 10.16 10.58 1.72
CA PRO A 34 9.88 10.26 3.11
C PRO A 34 11.06 10.61 4.01
N GLU A 35 10.74 10.97 5.25
CA GLU A 35 11.74 11.30 6.24
C GLU A 35 11.85 10.20 7.28
N SER A 36 12.99 10.13 7.95
CA SER A 36 13.27 9.02 8.84
C SER A 36 12.33 8.97 10.04
N GLU A 37 11.71 10.08 10.42
CA GLU A 37 10.76 10.10 11.52
C GLU A 37 9.33 9.80 11.09
N ASP A 38 9.08 9.68 9.80
CA ASP A 38 7.72 9.53 9.30
C ASP A 38 7.10 8.22 9.72
N ARG A 39 5.80 8.28 10.00
CA ARG A 39 4.96 7.10 10.16
C ARG A 39 4.11 7.03 8.92
N PHE A 40 4.30 5.98 8.15
CA PHE A 40 3.77 5.91 6.80
C PHE A 40 2.63 4.91 6.73
N LEU A 41 1.56 5.31 6.04
CA LEU A 41 0.44 4.41 5.78
C LEU A 41 0.34 4.19 4.29
N GLU A 42 0.38 2.93 3.87
CA GLU A 42 0.17 2.60 2.47
C GLU A 42 -1.13 1.85 2.31
N ILE A 43 -1.94 2.29 1.34
CA ILE A 43 -3.21 1.65 1.04
C ILE A 43 -3.05 0.87 -0.25
N GLY A 44 -3.39 -0.42 -0.20
CA GLY A 44 -3.31 -1.28 -1.37
C GLY A 44 -1.90 -1.59 -1.81
N PRO A 45 -1.03 -2.08 -0.93
CA PRO A 45 0.37 -2.33 -1.29
C PRO A 45 0.55 -3.40 -2.36
N GLY A 46 -0.45 -4.23 -2.60
CA GLY A 46 -0.35 -5.27 -3.60
C GLY A 46 0.77 -6.23 -3.31
N GLU A 47 1.69 -6.40 -4.25
CA GLU A 47 2.84 -7.28 -4.07
C GLU A 47 3.93 -6.65 -3.22
N GLY A 48 3.79 -5.38 -2.87
CA GLY A 48 4.73 -4.74 -1.96
C GLY A 48 5.92 -4.07 -2.62
N ALA A 49 5.86 -3.83 -3.92
CA ALA A 49 7.02 -3.25 -4.62
C ALA A 49 7.36 -1.86 -4.09
N LEU A 50 6.37 -0.99 -3.95
CA LEU A 50 6.62 0.33 -3.39
C LEU A 50 6.87 0.24 -1.90
N THR A 51 6.17 -0.66 -1.23
CA THR A 51 6.33 -0.88 0.20
C THR A 51 7.79 -1.14 0.55
N GLU A 52 8.45 -1.99 -0.23
CA GLU A 52 9.85 -2.34 0.01
C GLU A 52 10.78 -1.16 -0.17
N LYS A 53 10.41 -0.22 -1.01
CA LYS A 53 11.25 0.96 -1.22
C LYS A 53 11.05 2.02 -0.14
N ILE A 54 9.86 2.13 0.39
CA ILE A 54 9.54 3.17 1.38
C ILE A 54 9.92 2.72 2.79
N TYR A 55 9.64 1.46 3.13
CA TYR A 55 9.82 0.99 4.50
C TYR A 55 11.18 1.31 5.10
N PRO A 56 12.30 1.07 4.38
CA PRO A 56 13.61 1.34 4.98
C PRO A 56 13.87 2.81 5.28
N LEU A 57 13.05 3.71 4.74
CA LEU A 57 13.29 5.14 4.82
C LEU A 57 12.47 5.83 5.89
N VAL A 58 11.55 5.12 6.55
CA VAL A 58 10.63 5.73 7.50
C VAL A 58 10.77 5.08 8.87
N HIS A 59 10.18 5.73 9.87
CA HIS A 59 10.24 5.24 11.23
C HIS A 59 9.40 3.99 11.42
N SER A 60 8.16 4.03 10.94
CA SER A 60 7.27 2.89 11.03
C SER A 60 6.30 2.92 9.86
N MET A 61 5.70 1.78 9.57
CA MET A 61 4.84 1.67 8.41
C MET A 61 3.70 0.72 8.68
N VAL A 62 2.52 1.11 8.21
CA VAL A 62 1.33 0.30 8.23
C VAL A 62 0.85 0.16 6.79
N ALA A 63 0.48 -1.04 6.39
CA ALA A 63 -0.07 -1.28 5.06
C ALA A 63 -1.43 -1.95 5.23
N ILE A 64 -2.42 -1.48 4.48
CA ILE A 64 -3.77 -2.04 4.52
C ILE A 64 -4.10 -2.60 3.15
N GLU A 65 -4.38 -3.87 3.10
CA GLU A 65 -4.64 -4.58 1.85
C GLU A 65 -5.93 -5.36 1.99
N ILE A 66 -6.81 -5.24 0.99
CA ILE A 66 -8.11 -5.89 1.05
C ILE A 66 -8.04 -7.37 0.71
N ASP A 67 -7.07 -7.77 -0.10
CA ASP A 67 -6.96 -9.16 -0.56
C ASP A 67 -6.16 -9.99 0.45
N PRO A 68 -6.83 -10.96 1.12
CA PRO A 68 -6.13 -11.75 2.14
C PRO A 68 -4.96 -12.55 1.58
N MET A 69 -4.99 -12.93 0.31
CA MET A 69 -3.86 -13.66 -0.26
C MET A 69 -2.64 -12.77 -0.37
N LEU A 70 -2.85 -11.50 -0.71
CA LEU A 70 -1.73 -10.56 -0.78
C LEU A 70 -1.22 -10.22 0.61
N VAL A 71 -2.12 -10.11 1.59
CA VAL A 71 -1.70 -9.89 2.98
C VAL A 71 -0.78 -11.02 3.42
N ASP A 72 -1.16 -12.24 3.12
CA ASP A 72 -0.35 -13.40 3.51
C ASP A 72 1.01 -13.37 2.83
N LYS A 73 1.04 -13.04 1.54
CA LYS A 73 2.30 -12.93 0.82
C LYS A 73 3.21 -11.85 1.40
N LEU A 74 2.62 -10.70 1.72
CA LEU A 74 3.40 -9.60 2.29
C LEU A 74 3.98 -9.97 3.63
N LYS A 75 3.20 -10.65 4.46
CA LYS A 75 3.67 -11.06 5.79
C LYS A 75 4.81 -12.05 5.73
N ARG A 76 4.94 -12.77 4.64
CA ARG A 76 6.03 -13.75 4.49
C ARG A 76 7.33 -13.12 4.03
N LYS A 77 7.31 -11.87 3.58
CA LYS A 77 8.52 -11.25 3.08
C LYS A 77 9.41 -10.82 4.23
N GLU A 78 10.63 -11.30 4.21
CA GLU A 78 11.58 -10.99 5.26
C GLU A 78 11.85 -9.50 5.35
N ILE A 79 11.95 -8.85 4.19
CA ILE A 79 12.26 -7.43 4.15
C ILE A 79 11.14 -6.57 4.73
N LEU A 80 9.95 -7.12 4.85
CA LEU A 80 8.80 -6.38 5.40
C LEU A 80 8.49 -6.77 6.85
N LYS A 81 9.39 -7.48 7.51
CA LYS A 81 9.19 -7.76 8.90
C LYS A 81 9.21 -6.48 9.70
N GLY A 82 8.27 -6.33 10.60
CA GLY A 82 8.17 -5.11 11.36
C GLY A 82 7.12 -4.14 10.87
N ILE A 83 6.60 -4.37 9.65
CA ILE A 83 5.48 -3.58 9.16
C ILE A 83 4.19 -4.18 9.70
N ASP A 84 3.27 -3.32 10.08
CA ASP A 84 1.92 -3.77 10.42
C ASP A 84 1.14 -3.92 9.13
N ILE A 85 0.84 -5.16 8.76
CA ILE A 85 0.08 -5.43 7.55
C ILE A 85 -1.29 -5.88 7.97
N LEU A 86 -2.30 -5.07 7.62
CA LEU A 86 -3.66 -5.29 8.02
C LEU A 86 -4.51 -5.68 6.83
N GLN A 87 -5.37 -6.66 7.03
CA GLN A 87 -6.30 -7.05 5.99
C GLN A 87 -7.61 -6.31 6.23
N GLY A 88 -8.06 -5.57 5.23
CA GLY A 88 -9.29 -4.82 5.38
C GLY A 88 -9.52 -3.84 4.26
N ASP A 89 -10.70 -3.22 4.32
CA ASP A 89 -11.10 -2.17 3.40
C ASP A 89 -10.85 -0.84 4.07
N ILE A 90 -9.99 -0.03 3.46
CA ILE A 90 -9.59 1.24 4.06
C ILE A 90 -10.79 2.16 4.32
N LEU A 91 -11.81 2.09 3.47
CA LEU A 91 -12.98 2.95 3.67
C LEU A 91 -13.71 2.57 4.95
N LEU A 92 -13.85 1.28 5.21
CA LEU A 92 -14.49 0.82 6.44
C LEU A 92 -13.62 1.11 7.66
N GLU A 93 -12.31 0.92 7.53
CA GLU A 93 -11.39 1.19 8.62
C GLU A 93 -11.39 2.67 8.98
N ALA A 94 -11.39 3.53 7.98
CA ALA A 94 -11.38 4.97 8.22
C ALA A 94 -12.66 5.41 8.93
N VAL A 95 -13.79 4.86 8.54
CA VAL A 95 -15.06 5.19 9.18
C VAL A 95 -15.05 4.73 10.64
N SER A 96 -14.59 3.51 10.88
CA SER A 96 -14.50 2.99 12.25
C SER A 96 -13.60 3.85 13.11
N TYR A 97 -12.45 4.22 12.59
CA TYR A 97 -11.50 5.03 13.34
C TYR A 97 -12.09 6.40 13.67
N THR A 98 -12.75 7.02 12.70
CA THR A 98 -13.36 8.33 12.90
C THR A 98 -14.42 8.24 13.98
N HIS A 99 -15.22 7.19 13.95
CA HIS A 99 -16.26 6.98 14.94
C HIS A 99 -15.67 6.83 16.34
N LEU A 100 -14.60 6.07 16.47
CA LEU A 100 -13.95 5.88 17.76
C LEU A 100 -13.40 7.19 18.29
N ARG A 101 -12.82 7.99 17.43
CA ARG A 101 -12.28 9.27 17.85
C ARG A 101 -13.39 10.20 18.35
N ALA A 102 -14.53 10.15 17.67
CA ALA A 102 -15.66 10.95 18.11
C ALA A 102 -16.09 10.54 19.52
N HIS A 103 -16.00 9.26 19.82
CA HIS A 103 -16.34 8.78 21.16
C HIS A 103 -15.36 9.25 22.22
N GLU A 104 -14.10 9.35 21.81
CA GLU A 104 -13.06 9.71 22.76
C GLU A 104 -13.08 11.18 23.13
N THR A 105 -13.67 12.00 22.29
CA THR A 105 -13.71 13.43 22.56
C THR A 105 -15.01 13.83 23.19
#